data_b4ae78b1dc7dd850e929b700e4f736b8
#
_entry.id   b4ae78b1dc7dd850e929b700e4f736b8
#
_cell.length_a   1.000
_cell.length_b   1.000
_cell.length_c   1.000
_cell.angle_alpha   90.00
_cell.angle_beta   90.00
_cell.angle_gamma   90.00
#
_symmetry.space_group_name_H-M   'P 1'
#
loop_
_entity.id
_entity.type
_entity.pdbx_description
1 polymer ?
#
loop_
_entity_poly.entity_id
_entity_poly.type
_entity_poly.pdbx_seq_one_letter_code
_entity_poly.pdbx_strand_id
1 'polypeptide(L)'
;MAGMNDSDFWKKHGLVIICLAIIAFTVIFTQIPKLFDYLQNATDHKDDAFLQRFQYIGRSLLPGIPREDLTGEAVIALTNNARVENGLAPLTENQLLNRIAEARARDMLEKQYFAHVSPTDQQASDIAQAIGYRYKIIAENIGSGDFYSNQKIVDGWMQSPGHRANILSAEVQEIG
;
A
#
# COMPACT_ATOMS: atom_id res chain seq x y z
N MET A 1 32.07 -16.08 42.12
CA MET A 1 30.69 -16.45 41.77
C MET A 1 30.79 -17.49 40.64
N ALA A 2 30.57 -18.76 40.94
CA ALA A 2 30.60 -19.83 39.93
C ALA A 2 29.31 -19.70 39.06
N GLY A 3 29.49 -19.44 37.78
CA GLY A 3 28.38 -19.40 36.83
C GLY A 3 27.74 -20.79 36.73
N MET A 4 26.43 -20.86 36.71
CA MET A 4 25.66 -22.06 36.48
C MET A 4 25.97 -22.61 35.08
N ASN A 5 26.37 -23.91 35.01
CA ASN A 5 26.67 -24.56 33.73
C ASN A 5 25.37 -24.66 32.89
N ASP A 6 25.46 -24.50 31.58
CA ASP A 6 24.32 -24.61 30.64
C ASP A 6 23.51 -25.87 30.79
N SER A 7 24.17 -27.02 31.09
CA SER A 7 23.47 -28.28 31.31
C SER A 7 22.59 -28.30 32.58
N ASP A 8 23.00 -27.60 33.62
CA ASP A 8 22.25 -27.51 34.88
C ASP A 8 21.12 -26.47 34.77
N PHE A 9 21.30 -25.42 33.99
CA PHE A 9 20.24 -24.50 33.65
C PHE A 9 19.08 -25.24 32.92
N TRP A 10 19.38 -26.01 31.90
CA TRP A 10 18.38 -26.75 31.13
C TRP A 10 17.69 -27.84 31.93
N LYS A 11 18.40 -28.53 32.81
CA LYS A 11 17.80 -29.55 33.73
C LYS A 11 16.79 -28.90 34.69
N LYS A 12 17.07 -27.67 35.14
CA LYS A 12 16.23 -26.97 36.13
C LYS A 12 15.06 -26.21 35.51
N HIS A 13 15.24 -25.65 34.30
CA HIS A 13 14.29 -24.71 33.68
C HIS A 13 13.75 -25.19 32.34
N GLY A 14 14.34 -26.20 31.70
CA GLY A 14 14.00 -26.65 30.36
C GLY A 14 12.52 -27.04 30.22
N LEU A 15 11.95 -27.73 31.18
CA LEU A 15 10.52 -28.12 31.16
C LEU A 15 9.61 -26.89 31.21
N VAL A 16 9.93 -25.92 32.05
CA VAL A 16 9.16 -24.68 32.18
C VAL A 16 9.25 -23.83 30.89
N ILE A 17 10.44 -23.74 30.29
CA ILE A 17 10.63 -23.02 29.03
C ILE A 17 9.86 -23.70 27.89
N ILE A 18 9.91 -25.03 27.80
CA ILE A 18 9.13 -25.79 26.79
C ILE A 18 7.63 -25.60 27.01
N CYS A 19 7.15 -25.65 28.24
CA CYS A 19 5.72 -25.45 28.56
C CYS A 19 5.30 -23.99 28.17
N LEU A 20 6.10 -22.99 28.48
CA LEU A 20 5.82 -21.61 28.09
C LEU A 20 5.83 -21.42 26.58
N ALA A 21 6.74 -22.04 25.86
CA ALA A 21 6.79 -22.01 24.40
C ALA A 21 5.56 -22.69 23.77
N ILE A 22 5.12 -23.84 24.33
CA ILE A 22 3.90 -24.53 23.88
C ILE A 22 2.66 -23.69 24.15
N ILE A 23 2.56 -23.07 25.34
CA ILE A 23 1.43 -22.19 25.68
C ILE A 23 1.40 -20.98 24.77
N ALA A 24 2.55 -20.34 24.52
CA ALA A 24 2.64 -19.22 23.58
C ALA A 24 2.24 -19.63 22.16
N PHE A 25 2.70 -20.80 21.70
CA PHE A 25 2.35 -21.33 20.38
C PHE A 25 0.85 -21.67 20.27
N THR A 26 0.27 -22.31 21.29
CA THR A 26 -1.17 -22.63 21.30
C THR A 26 -2.02 -21.36 21.37
N VAL A 27 -1.65 -20.35 22.17
CA VAL A 27 -2.35 -19.06 22.23
C VAL A 27 -2.28 -18.35 20.88
N ILE A 28 -1.12 -18.32 20.24
CA ILE A 28 -0.97 -17.72 18.91
C ILE A 28 -1.83 -18.48 17.90
N PHE A 29 -1.76 -19.83 17.89
CA PHE A 29 -2.48 -20.65 16.92
C PHE A 29 -4.00 -20.60 17.08
N THR A 30 -4.51 -20.46 18.31
CA THR A 30 -5.95 -20.31 18.58
C THR A 30 -6.48 -18.91 18.31
N GLN A 31 -5.62 -17.90 18.29
CA GLN A 31 -6.03 -16.52 17.97
C GLN A 31 -5.92 -16.20 16.48
N ILE A 32 -5.12 -16.94 15.70
CA ILE A 32 -5.00 -16.74 14.25
C ILE A 32 -6.37 -16.81 13.53
N PRO A 33 -7.23 -17.81 13.77
CA PRO A 33 -8.55 -17.85 13.13
C PRO A 33 -9.42 -16.64 13.50
N LYS A 34 -9.43 -16.26 14.78
CA LYS A 34 -10.19 -15.09 15.25
C LYS A 34 -9.63 -13.77 14.66
N LEU A 35 -8.32 -13.68 14.52
CA LEU A 35 -7.69 -12.55 13.87
C LEU A 35 -8.02 -12.54 12.38
N PHE A 36 -8.05 -13.70 11.73
CA PHE A 36 -8.41 -13.82 10.33
C PHE A 36 -9.89 -13.46 10.08
N ASP A 37 -10.82 -13.97 10.91
CA ASP A 37 -12.24 -13.60 10.87
C ASP A 37 -12.45 -12.12 11.15
N TYR A 38 -11.70 -11.55 12.10
CA TYR A 38 -11.72 -10.13 12.40
C TYR A 38 -11.21 -9.29 11.21
N LEU A 39 -10.13 -9.73 10.56
CA LEU A 39 -9.58 -9.06 9.38
C LEU A 39 -10.52 -9.17 8.16
N GLN A 40 -11.16 -10.31 7.94
CA GLN A 40 -12.18 -10.46 6.90
C GLN A 40 -13.40 -9.57 7.15
N ASN A 41 -13.88 -9.49 8.39
CA ASN A 41 -14.99 -8.60 8.73
C ASN A 41 -14.60 -7.11 8.69
N ALA A 42 -13.34 -6.78 8.95
CA ALA A 42 -12.82 -5.41 8.84
C ALA A 42 -12.68 -4.95 7.39
N THR A 43 -12.46 -5.86 6.43
CA THR A 43 -12.45 -5.52 5.00
C THR A 43 -13.84 -5.27 4.42
N ASP A 44 -14.89 -5.78 5.05
CA ASP A 44 -16.28 -5.48 4.70
C ASP A 44 -16.76 -4.13 5.27
N HIS A 45 -16.13 -3.63 6.32
CA HIS A 45 -16.33 -2.29 6.85
C HIS A 45 -15.18 -1.38 6.39
N LYS A 46 -15.53 -0.36 5.62
CA LYS A 46 -14.67 0.67 5.00
C LYS A 46 -13.89 1.55 6.01
N ASP A 47 -13.27 0.98 7.02
CA ASP A 47 -12.42 1.72 7.95
C ASP A 47 -10.95 1.69 7.50
N ASP A 48 -10.65 2.51 6.47
CA ASP A 48 -9.29 2.75 5.97
C ASP A 48 -8.29 3.13 7.09
N ALA A 49 -8.78 3.79 8.14
CA ALA A 49 -7.97 4.17 9.30
C ALA A 49 -7.41 2.97 10.09
N PHE A 50 -8.12 1.84 10.12
CA PHE A 50 -7.65 0.63 10.79
C PHE A 50 -6.52 -0.04 10.02
N LEU A 51 -6.68 -0.17 8.70
CA LEU A 51 -5.64 -0.75 7.82
C LEU A 51 -4.37 0.11 7.84
N GLN A 52 -4.49 1.44 7.82
CA GLN A 52 -3.36 2.36 7.95
C GLN A 52 -2.64 2.19 9.29
N ARG A 53 -3.38 2.00 10.39
CA ARG A 53 -2.81 1.80 11.72
C ARG A 53 -2.10 0.44 11.85
N PHE A 54 -2.62 -0.60 11.21
CA PHE A 54 -1.99 -1.93 11.18
C PHE A 54 -0.71 -1.94 10.33
N GLN A 55 -0.71 -1.22 9.21
CA GLN A 55 0.48 -1.01 8.37
C GLN A 55 1.56 -0.21 9.10
N TYR A 56 1.17 0.80 9.90
CA TYR A 56 2.09 1.57 10.73
C TYR A 56 2.76 0.70 11.82
N ILE A 57 2.03 -0.23 12.43
CA ILE A 57 2.57 -1.17 13.45
C ILE A 57 3.49 -2.20 12.79
N GLY A 58 3.13 -2.76 11.64
CA GLY A 58 3.99 -3.65 10.85
C GLY A 58 5.31 -2.98 10.45
N ARG A 59 5.26 -1.68 10.19
CA ARG A 59 6.39 -0.82 9.86
C ARG A 59 7.46 -0.74 10.97
N SER A 60 7.03 -0.77 12.23
CA SER A 60 7.89 -0.70 13.41
C SER A 60 8.52 -2.05 13.77
N LEU A 61 7.92 -3.16 13.32
CA LEU A 61 8.32 -4.51 13.71
C LEU A 61 9.28 -5.20 12.72
N LEU A 62 9.46 -4.63 11.52
CA LEU A 62 10.34 -5.19 10.48
C LEU A 62 11.42 -4.18 10.04
N PRO A 63 12.38 -3.83 10.90
CA PRO A 63 13.52 -3.03 10.50
C PRO A 63 14.41 -3.84 9.55
N GLY A 64 14.69 -3.32 8.36
CA GLY A 64 15.71 -3.86 7.47
C GLY A 64 15.26 -4.39 6.10
N ILE A 65 13.98 -4.22 5.70
CA ILE A 65 13.61 -4.45 4.30
C ILE A 65 14.14 -3.27 3.48
N PRO A 66 15.05 -3.51 2.50
CA PRO A 66 15.51 -2.46 1.61
C PRO A 66 14.30 -1.83 0.89
N ARG A 67 14.22 -0.52 0.89
CA ARG A 67 13.19 0.23 0.17
C ARG A 67 13.83 0.90 -1.02
N GLU A 68 13.17 0.78 -2.14
CA GLU A 68 13.46 1.55 -3.33
C GLU A 68 12.90 2.97 -3.16
N ASP A 69 13.60 3.97 -3.67
CA ASP A 69 13.03 5.31 -3.77
C ASP A 69 11.84 5.29 -4.73
N LEU A 70 10.67 5.67 -4.21
CA LEU A 70 9.46 5.72 -5.03
C LEU A 70 9.50 7.01 -5.88
N THR A 71 9.45 6.84 -7.19
CA THR A 71 9.49 7.96 -8.14
C THR A 71 8.34 7.88 -9.14
N GLY A 72 7.78 9.04 -9.51
CA GLY A 72 6.75 9.13 -10.55
C GLY A 72 7.22 8.53 -11.87
N GLU A 73 8.47 8.81 -12.27
CA GLU A 73 9.07 8.29 -13.51
C GLU A 73 9.06 6.76 -13.57
N ALA A 74 9.47 6.10 -12.46
CA ALA A 74 9.48 4.64 -12.39
C ALA A 74 8.07 4.06 -12.43
N VAL A 75 7.10 4.68 -11.73
CA VAL A 75 5.69 4.27 -11.75
C VAL A 75 5.10 4.44 -13.14
N ILE A 76 5.37 5.55 -13.83
CA ILE A 76 4.94 5.78 -15.22
C ILE A 76 5.53 4.72 -16.16
N ALA A 77 6.82 4.43 -16.05
CA ALA A 77 7.48 3.42 -16.89
C ALA A 77 6.85 2.03 -16.67
N LEU A 78 6.61 1.62 -15.43
CA LEU A 78 5.99 0.34 -15.10
C LEU A 78 4.53 0.26 -15.54
N THR A 79 3.78 1.35 -15.42
CA THR A 79 2.42 1.47 -15.93
C THR A 79 2.40 1.28 -17.44
N ASN A 80 3.33 1.90 -18.17
CA ASN A 80 3.47 1.75 -19.60
C ASN A 80 3.89 0.33 -20.01
N ASN A 81 4.77 -0.34 -19.25
CA ASN A 81 5.11 -1.73 -19.47
C ASN A 81 3.86 -2.62 -19.35
N ALA A 82 3.05 -2.43 -18.28
CA ALA A 82 1.80 -3.17 -18.12
C ALA A 82 0.83 -2.94 -19.29
N ARG A 83 0.76 -1.73 -19.85
CA ARG A 83 -0.05 -1.44 -21.04
C ARG A 83 0.45 -2.20 -22.27
N VAL A 84 1.75 -2.12 -22.54
CA VAL A 84 2.37 -2.81 -23.69
C VAL A 84 2.18 -4.32 -23.61
N GLU A 85 2.36 -4.91 -22.43
CA GLU A 85 2.10 -6.35 -22.17
C GLU A 85 0.64 -6.74 -22.41
N ASN A 86 -0.30 -5.79 -22.31
CA ASN A 86 -1.72 -6.00 -22.63
C ASN A 86 -2.11 -5.48 -24.03
N GLY A 87 -1.15 -5.22 -24.91
CA GLY A 87 -1.38 -4.86 -26.32
C GLY A 87 -1.84 -3.40 -26.55
N LEU A 88 -1.61 -2.52 -25.58
CA LEU A 88 -1.97 -1.12 -25.66
C LEU A 88 -0.74 -0.25 -25.90
N ALA A 89 -0.92 0.91 -26.58
CA ALA A 89 0.13 1.90 -26.69
C ALA A 89 0.49 2.48 -25.31
N PRO A 90 1.78 2.79 -25.08
CA PRO A 90 2.19 3.51 -23.89
C PRO A 90 1.56 4.91 -23.84
N LEU A 91 1.33 5.40 -22.63
CA LEU A 91 0.88 6.77 -22.38
C LEU A 91 2.04 7.75 -22.50
N THR A 92 1.77 8.94 -23.00
CA THR A 92 2.74 10.05 -23.01
C THR A 92 2.71 10.77 -21.67
N GLU A 93 3.88 10.97 -21.08
CA GLU A 93 3.98 11.77 -19.86
C GLU A 93 3.59 13.24 -20.12
N ASN A 94 2.77 13.80 -19.24
CA ASN A 94 2.33 15.18 -19.29
C ASN A 94 2.61 15.91 -17.98
N GLN A 95 3.39 16.98 -18.06
CA GLN A 95 3.83 17.75 -16.89
C GLN A 95 2.67 18.41 -16.11
N LEU A 96 1.54 18.70 -16.75
CA LEU A 96 0.37 19.20 -16.03
C LEU A 96 -0.28 18.08 -15.19
N LEU A 97 -0.31 16.83 -15.70
CA LEU A 97 -0.78 15.69 -14.96
C LEU A 97 0.15 15.38 -13.77
N ASN A 98 1.47 15.45 -13.95
CA ASN A 98 2.41 15.32 -12.82
C ASN A 98 2.09 16.33 -11.72
N ARG A 99 1.83 17.58 -12.06
CA ARG A 99 1.47 18.63 -11.09
C ARG A 99 0.13 18.35 -10.40
N ILE A 100 -0.84 17.78 -11.11
CA ILE A 100 -2.13 17.37 -10.53
C ILE A 100 -1.92 16.24 -9.53
N ALA A 101 -1.20 15.19 -9.94
CA ALA A 101 -0.89 14.05 -9.10
C ALA A 101 -0.15 14.47 -7.81
N GLU A 102 0.87 15.33 -7.95
CA GLU A 102 1.61 15.87 -6.82
C GLU A 102 0.73 16.71 -5.87
N ALA A 103 -0.14 17.58 -6.44
CA ALA A 103 -1.06 18.37 -5.66
C ALA A 103 -2.07 17.49 -4.89
N ARG A 104 -2.59 16.43 -5.52
CA ARG A 104 -3.50 15.48 -4.89
C ARG A 104 -2.81 14.71 -3.76
N ALA A 105 -1.62 14.18 -4.00
CA ALA A 105 -0.86 13.46 -2.98
C ALA A 105 -0.56 14.35 -1.77
N ARG A 106 -0.17 15.60 -2.02
CA ARG A 106 0.09 16.59 -0.96
C ARG A 106 -1.17 16.91 -0.17
N ASP A 107 -2.30 17.14 -0.84
CA ASP A 107 -3.58 17.45 -0.19
C ASP A 107 -4.05 16.30 0.72
N MET A 108 -3.95 15.05 0.24
CA MET A 108 -4.25 13.86 1.03
C MET A 108 -3.36 13.76 2.28
N LEU A 109 -2.07 14.05 2.14
CA LEU A 109 -1.11 14.01 3.24
C LEU A 109 -1.36 15.14 4.26
N GLU A 110 -1.54 16.37 3.82
CA GLU A 110 -1.73 17.54 4.68
C GLU A 110 -3.06 17.49 5.43
N LYS A 111 -4.12 17.04 4.77
CA LYS A 111 -5.47 16.94 5.35
C LYS A 111 -5.77 15.58 5.99
N GLN A 112 -4.80 14.66 5.98
CA GLN A 112 -4.89 13.34 6.61
C GLN A 112 -6.11 12.53 6.16
N TYR A 113 -6.34 12.43 4.85
CA TYR A 113 -7.37 11.58 4.26
C TYR A 113 -6.80 10.74 3.11
N PHE A 114 -7.52 9.69 2.71
CA PHE A 114 -7.18 8.87 1.55
C PHE A 114 -8.48 8.56 0.77
N ALA A 115 -8.78 9.35 -0.24
CA ALA A 115 -9.97 9.21 -1.07
C ALA A 115 -9.83 10.00 -2.38
N HIS A 116 -10.63 9.63 -3.38
CA HIS A 116 -10.71 10.38 -4.66
C HIS A 116 -11.38 11.74 -4.52
N VAL A 117 -12.18 11.95 -3.49
CA VAL A 117 -12.82 13.21 -3.16
C VAL A 117 -12.26 13.72 -1.84
N SER A 118 -11.79 14.96 -1.80
CA SER A 118 -11.26 15.58 -0.59
C SER A 118 -12.38 15.91 0.42
N PRO A 119 -12.04 16.16 1.69
CA PRO A 119 -13.01 16.65 2.69
C PRO A 119 -13.69 17.98 2.31
N THR A 120 -13.12 18.71 1.35
CA THR A 120 -13.67 19.95 0.79
C THR A 120 -14.31 19.75 -0.59
N ASP A 121 -14.70 18.51 -0.91
CA ASP A 121 -15.38 18.11 -2.15
C ASP A 121 -14.59 18.38 -3.44
N GLN A 122 -13.24 18.36 -3.36
CA GLN A 122 -12.34 18.58 -4.48
C GLN A 122 -11.79 17.26 -5.02
N GLN A 123 -11.73 17.13 -6.34
CA GLN A 123 -11.21 15.97 -7.06
C GLN A 123 -10.05 16.36 -8.00
N ALA A 124 -9.38 15.37 -8.59
CA ALA A 124 -8.34 15.60 -9.59
C ALA A 124 -8.85 16.40 -10.80
N SER A 125 -10.11 16.16 -11.20
CA SER A 125 -10.80 16.90 -12.27
C SER A 125 -10.88 18.41 -12.01
N ASP A 126 -11.11 18.81 -10.77
CA ASP A 126 -11.24 20.23 -10.41
C ASP A 126 -9.89 20.94 -10.50
N ILE A 127 -8.82 20.26 -10.08
CA ILE A 127 -7.45 20.79 -10.23
C ILE A 127 -7.09 20.88 -11.71
N ALA A 128 -7.42 19.84 -12.50
CA ALA A 128 -7.19 19.83 -13.94
C ALA A 128 -7.85 21.03 -14.62
N GLN A 129 -9.10 21.29 -14.29
CA GLN A 129 -9.85 22.45 -14.82
C GLN A 129 -9.21 23.78 -14.39
N ALA A 130 -8.83 23.90 -13.11
CA ALA A 130 -8.25 25.12 -12.55
C ALA A 130 -6.91 25.49 -13.20
N ILE A 131 -6.09 24.50 -13.60
CA ILE A 131 -4.81 24.74 -14.27
C ILE A 131 -4.91 24.76 -15.80
N GLY A 132 -6.12 24.64 -16.36
CA GLY A 132 -6.39 24.70 -17.79
C GLY A 132 -6.03 23.44 -18.57
N TYR A 133 -5.88 22.27 -17.91
CA TYR A 133 -5.70 20.99 -18.58
C TYR A 133 -7.02 20.54 -19.19
N ARG A 134 -7.02 20.36 -20.53
CA ARG A 134 -8.21 19.95 -21.28
C ARG A 134 -8.21 18.45 -21.53
N TYR A 135 -9.24 17.77 -21.12
CA TYR A 135 -9.39 16.32 -21.25
C TYR A 135 -10.82 15.94 -21.68
N LYS A 136 -10.97 14.74 -22.21
CA LYS A 136 -12.29 14.11 -22.40
C LYS A 136 -12.61 13.16 -21.26
N ILE A 137 -11.60 12.44 -20.80
CA ILE A 137 -11.65 11.49 -19.67
C ILE A 137 -10.44 11.79 -18.80
N ILE A 138 -10.64 11.78 -17.49
CA ILE A 138 -9.59 11.80 -16.49
C ILE A 138 -9.84 10.63 -15.53
N ALA A 139 -8.81 9.88 -15.21
CA ALA A 139 -8.84 8.78 -14.25
C ALA A 139 -7.72 8.98 -13.22
N GLU A 140 -7.96 8.56 -12.00
CA GLU A 140 -7.00 8.66 -10.90
C GLU A 140 -6.79 7.27 -10.29
N ASN A 141 -5.54 6.85 -10.13
CA ASN A 141 -5.16 5.73 -9.31
C ASN A 141 -4.41 6.26 -8.11
N ILE A 142 -4.89 5.94 -6.91
CA ILE A 142 -4.24 6.32 -5.66
C ILE A 142 -3.75 5.07 -4.94
N GLY A 143 -2.62 5.20 -4.24
CA GLY A 143 -2.02 4.13 -3.45
C GLY A 143 -1.59 4.65 -2.09
N SER A 144 -1.88 3.88 -1.05
CA SER A 144 -1.47 4.18 0.32
C SER A 144 -0.94 2.91 0.95
N GLY A 145 0.09 3.01 1.75
CA GLY A 145 0.64 1.89 2.50
C GLY A 145 2.15 1.72 2.36
N ASP A 146 2.64 0.60 2.87
CA ASP A 146 4.07 0.25 2.84
C ASP A 146 4.46 -0.39 1.50
N PHE A 147 4.54 0.42 0.46
CA PHE A 147 5.14 -0.03 -0.80
C PHE A 147 6.67 -0.06 -0.66
N TYR A 148 7.25 -1.23 -0.90
CA TYR A 148 8.70 -1.42 -0.82
C TYR A 148 9.40 -1.04 -2.12
N SER A 149 8.67 -0.94 -3.22
CA SER A 149 9.17 -0.60 -4.55
C SER A 149 8.07 -0.04 -5.45
N ASN A 150 8.49 0.66 -6.51
CA ASN A 150 7.60 1.16 -7.57
C ASN A 150 6.79 0.02 -8.21
N GLN A 151 7.40 -1.15 -8.40
CA GLN A 151 6.73 -2.33 -8.94
C GLN A 151 5.54 -2.77 -8.07
N LYS A 152 5.68 -2.74 -6.74
CA LYS A 152 4.59 -3.13 -5.83
C LYS A 152 3.36 -2.23 -5.94
N ILE A 153 3.54 -0.94 -6.21
CA ILE A 153 2.44 -0.01 -6.44
C ILE A 153 1.68 -0.44 -7.69
N VAL A 154 2.38 -0.61 -8.81
CA VAL A 154 1.75 -0.96 -10.09
C VAL A 154 1.14 -2.36 -10.04
N ASP A 155 1.80 -3.34 -9.41
CA ASP A 155 1.24 -4.68 -9.19
C ASP A 155 -0.07 -4.63 -8.39
N GLY A 156 -0.11 -3.82 -7.33
CA GLY A 156 -1.31 -3.62 -6.53
C GLY A 156 -2.46 -3.01 -7.34
N TRP A 157 -2.17 -2.00 -8.14
CA TRP A 157 -3.16 -1.43 -9.05
C TRP A 157 -3.63 -2.43 -10.11
N MET A 158 -2.73 -3.23 -10.68
CA MET A 158 -3.09 -4.24 -11.69
C MET A 158 -3.90 -5.41 -11.11
N GLN A 159 -3.83 -5.66 -9.81
CA GLN A 159 -4.65 -6.66 -9.12
C GLN A 159 -6.04 -6.11 -8.72
N SER A 160 -6.21 -4.80 -8.65
CA SER A 160 -7.48 -4.14 -8.34
C SER A 160 -8.30 -3.90 -9.62
N PRO A 161 -9.52 -4.41 -9.75
CA PRO A 161 -10.32 -4.27 -10.98
C PRO A 161 -10.49 -2.82 -11.45
N GLY A 162 -10.77 -1.88 -10.54
CA GLY A 162 -10.97 -0.46 -10.87
C GLY A 162 -9.68 0.22 -11.33
N HIS A 163 -8.59 0.05 -10.59
CA HIS A 163 -7.29 0.62 -10.95
C HIS A 163 -6.75 0.02 -12.26
N ARG A 164 -6.89 -1.29 -12.42
CA ARG A 164 -6.53 -1.98 -13.66
C ARG A 164 -7.31 -1.44 -14.87
N ALA A 165 -8.61 -1.20 -14.72
CA ALA A 165 -9.44 -0.65 -15.79
C ALA A 165 -8.94 0.74 -16.22
N ASN A 166 -8.52 1.59 -15.29
CA ASN A 166 -7.90 2.88 -15.59
C ASN A 166 -6.59 2.72 -16.36
N ILE A 167 -5.68 1.85 -15.87
CA ILE A 167 -4.39 1.60 -16.53
C ILE A 167 -4.58 1.06 -17.96
N LEU A 168 -5.52 0.16 -18.17
CA LEU A 168 -5.75 -0.50 -19.45
C LEU A 168 -6.82 0.18 -20.31
N SER A 169 -7.27 1.39 -19.96
CA SER A 169 -8.18 2.13 -20.80
C SER A 169 -7.50 2.55 -22.12
N ALA A 170 -8.15 2.23 -23.25
CA ALA A 170 -7.71 2.68 -24.57
C ALA A 170 -8.05 4.15 -24.86
N GLU A 171 -8.89 4.76 -24.02
CA GLU A 171 -9.37 6.13 -24.21
C GLU A 171 -8.43 7.18 -23.63
N VAL A 172 -7.52 6.79 -22.70
CA VAL A 172 -6.51 7.66 -22.12
C VAL A 172 -5.23 7.59 -22.96
N GLN A 173 -4.56 8.72 -23.12
CA GLN A 173 -3.36 8.87 -23.95
C GLN A 173 -2.18 9.48 -23.19
N GLU A 174 -2.43 10.11 -22.07
CA GLU A 174 -1.42 10.81 -21.27
C GLU A 174 -1.45 10.33 -19.82
N ILE A 175 -0.33 10.50 -19.11
CA ILE A 175 -0.12 10.12 -17.72
C ILE A 175 0.73 11.17 -17.00
N GLY A 176 0.58 11.23 -15.69
CA GLY A 176 1.41 12.00 -14.77
C GLY A 176 1.17 11.60 -13.35
#